data_2ca9f7ab4df229f8b5e32fa1d9964dbe
#
_entry.id   2ca9f7ab4df229f8b5e32fa1d9964dbe
#
_cell.length_a   1.000
_cell.length_b   1.000
_cell.length_c   1.000
_cell.angle_alpha   90.00
_cell.angle_beta   90.00
_cell.angle_gamma   90.00
#
_symmetry.space_group_name_H-M   'P 1'
#
loop_
_entity.id
_entity.type
_entity.pdbx_description
1 polymer ?
#
loop_
_entity_poly.entity_id
_entity_poly.type
_entity_poly.pdbx_seq_one_letter_code
_entity_poly.pdbx_strand_id
1 'polypeptide(L)'
;PAIAWWYFGEPRTLLVLVGALSLALLLRASWTWNRILLCSVALGLVYGVVLGAVFREPIEAMAGELQKLLPTMFDGAHQQLSVSERERLEALIAPVLTGLLAALLQILSLLSLILGRYWQAVLYNPGGFGREFRALRLPLPQALLLLAGMMLGPNLGPQLAMLTPLCSVPLLFAGIAL
;
A
#
# COMPACT_ATOMS: atom_id res chain seq x y z
N PRO A 1 -14.68 -4.30 -17.87
CA PRO A 1 -14.30 -4.91 -16.57
C PRO A 1 -14.68 -6.38 -16.50
N ALA A 2 -15.95 -6.75 -16.75
CA ALA A 2 -16.41 -8.15 -16.75
C ALA A 2 -15.69 -9.04 -17.78
N ILE A 3 -15.32 -8.48 -18.93
CA ILE A 3 -14.55 -9.17 -19.97
C ILE A 3 -13.12 -9.45 -19.51
N ALA A 4 -12.51 -8.52 -18.78
CA ALA A 4 -11.17 -8.73 -18.20
C ALA A 4 -11.20 -9.80 -17.11
N TRP A 5 -12.27 -9.86 -16.31
CA TRP A 5 -12.44 -10.92 -15.32
C TRP A 5 -12.64 -12.29 -15.97
N TRP A 6 -13.37 -12.37 -17.06
CA TRP A 6 -13.53 -13.62 -17.81
C TRP A 6 -12.21 -14.06 -18.47
N TYR A 7 -11.44 -13.08 -19.03
CA TYR A 7 -10.23 -13.40 -19.80
C TYR A 7 -9.01 -13.68 -18.92
N PHE A 8 -8.89 -13.00 -17.77
CA PHE A 8 -7.71 -13.10 -16.91
C PHE A 8 -7.97 -13.80 -15.57
N GLY A 9 -9.23 -14.03 -15.18
CA GLY A 9 -9.59 -14.69 -13.91
C GLY A 9 -9.07 -14.00 -12.64
N GLU A 10 -8.51 -12.80 -12.78
CA GLU A 10 -7.74 -12.12 -11.75
C GLU A 10 -8.52 -10.91 -11.18
N PRO A 11 -9.17 -11.06 -9.99
CA PRO A 11 -9.89 -9.95 -9.37
C PRO A 11 -8.97 -8.79 -8.96
N ARG A 12 -7.66 -9.03 -8.85
CA ARG A 12 -6.65 -8.01 -8.49
C ARG A 12 -6.59 -6.87 -9.52
N THR A 13 -6.70 -7.19 -10.80
CA THR A 13 -6.71 -6.19 -11.89
C THR A 13 -7.90 -5.24 -11.78
N LEU A 14 -9.07 -5.77 -11.38
CA LEU A 14 -10.25 -4.94 -11.13
C LEU A 14 -10.06 -4.00 -9.94
N LEU A 15 -9.44 -4.47 -8.86
CA LEU A 15 -9.15 -3.64 -7.70
C LEU A 15 -8.26 -2.45 -8.08
N VAL A 16 -7.17 -2.70 -8.82
CA VAL A 16 -6.28 -1.63 -9.30
C VAL A 16 -7.02 -0.65 -10.21
N LEU A 17 -7.85 -1.15 -11.14
CA LEU A 17 -8.62 -0.29 -12.05
C LEU A 17 -9.60 0.60 -11.28
N VAL A 18 -10.38 0.01 -10.37
CA VAL A 18 -11.35 0.75 -9.53
C VAL A 18 -10.63 1.78 -8.67
N GLY A 19 -9.49 1.40 -8.09
CA GLY A 19 -8.69 2.32 -7.28
C GLY A 19 -8.09 3.46 -8.09
N ALA A 20 -7.51 3.19 -9.25
CA ALA A 20 -6.98 4.21 -10.14
C ALA A 20 -8.08 5.18 -10.61
N LEU A 21 -9.27 4.65 -10.96
CA LEU A 21 -10.43 5.46 -11.32
C LEU A 21 -10.93 6.32 -10.15
N SER A 22 -11.00 5.76 -8.94
CA SER A 22 -11.39 6.50 -7.74
C SER A 22 -10.46 7.68 -7.47
N LEU A 23 -9.14 7.44 -7.53
CA LEU A 23 -8.14 8.49 -7.36
C LEU A 23 -8.19 9.53 -8.51
N ALA A 24 -8.45 9.10 -9.75
CA ALA A 24 -8.61 10.00 -10.89
C ALA A 24 -9.85 10.90 -10.76
N LEU A 25 -10.95 10.38 -10.22
CA LEU A 25 -12.14 11.17 -9.92
C LEU A 25 -11.86 12.22 -8.82
N LEU A 26 -11.11 11.87 -7.78
CA LEU A 26 -10.68 12.83 -6.75
C LEU A 26 -9.79 13.92 -7.34
N LEU A 27 -8.85 13.58 -8.22
CA LEU A 27 -8.02 14.55 -8.92
C LEU A 27 -8.86 15.48 -9.81
N ARG A 28 -9.87 14.92 -10.51
CA ARG A 28 -10.80 15.69 -11.32
C ARG A 28 -11.66 16.66 -10.49
N ALA A 29 -11.97 16.28 -9.24
CA ALA A 29 -12.66 17.13 -8.27
C ALA A 29 -11.77 18.23 -7.67
N SER A 30 -10.65 18.57 -8.32
CA SER A 30 -9.70 19.61 -7.92
C SER A 30 -9.00 19.37 -6.59
N TRP A 31 -8.87 18.10 -6.20
CA TRP A 31 -8.10 17.75 -5.00
C TRP A 31 -6.60 17.90 -5.26
N THR A 32 -5.89 18.37 -4.24
CA THR A 32 -4.42 18.48 -4.30
C THR A 32 -3.76 17.11 -4.22
N TRP A 33 -2.60 16.95 -4.81
CA TRP A 33 -1.81 15.72 -4.77
C TRP A 33 -1.57 15.20 -3.34
N ASN A 34 -1.37 16.11 -2.38
CA ASN A 34 -1.19 15.73 -0.97
C ASN A 34 -2.41 14.99 -0.41
N ARG A 35 -3.62 15.47 -0.72
CA ARG A 35 -4.87 14.82 -0.29
C ARG A 35 -5.05 13.47 -0.99
N ILE A 36 -4.68 13.37 -2.26
CA ILE A 36 -4.74 12.12 -3.03
C ILE A 36 -3.82 11.07 -2.41
N LEU A 37 -2.60 11.46 -2.02
CA LEU A 37 -1.67 10.56 -1.33
C LEU A 37 -2.22 10.08 0.03
N LEU A 38 -2.89 10.94 0.80
CA LEU A 38 -3.54 10.51 2.04
C LEU A 38 -4.74 9.60 1.76
N CYS A 39 -5.57 9.92 0.77
CA CYS A 39 -6.69 9.06 0.37
C CYS A 39 -6.21 7.71 -0.17
N SER A 40 -5.00 7.63 -0.74
CA SER A 40 -4.44 6.35 -1.18
C SER A 40 -4.21 5.38 -0.01
N VAL A 41 -3.96 5.88 1.22
CA VAL A 41 -3.87 5.01 2.42
C VAL A 41 -5.24 4.40 2.74
N ALA A 42 -6.31 5.20 2.69
CA ALA A 42 -7.67 4.68 2.88
C ALA A 42 -8.02 3.64 1.80
N LEU A 43 -7.62 3.89 0.55
CA LEU A 43 -7.76 2.93 -0.53
C LEU A 43 -6.95 1.64 -0.26
N GLY A 44 -5.71 1.77 0.24
CA GLY A 44 -4.88 0.65 0.64
C GLY A 44 -5.51 -0.18 1.77
N LEU A 45 -6.17 0.48 2.74
CA LEU A 45 -6.95 -0.22 3.77
C LEU A 45 -8.10 -1.03 3.17
N VAL A 46 -8.83 -0.45 2.22
CA VAL A 46 -9.89 -1.18 1.49
C VAL A 46 -9.30 -2.39 0.77
N TYR A 47 -8.15 -2.25 0.11
CA TYR A 47 -7.46 -3.38 -0.50
C TYR A 47 -7.07 -4.44 0.53
N GLY A 48 -6.54 -4.04 1.69
CA GLY A 48 -6.18 -4.95 2.77
C GLY A 48 -7.38 -5.75 3.28
N VAL A 49 -8.53 -5.09 3.48
CA VAL A 49 -9.77 -5.74 3.89
C VAL A 49 -10.26 -6.73 2.82
N VAL A 50 -10.29 -6.31 1.55
CA VAL A 50 -10.72 -7.18 0.43
C VAL A 50 -9.78 -8.37 0.27
N LEU A 51 -8.46 -8.15 0.33
CA LEU A 51 -7.47 -9.22 0.23
C LEU A 51 -7.60 -10.21 1.40
N GLY A 52 -7.76 -9.71 2.62
CA GLY A 52 -7.97 -10.54 3.80
C GLY A 52 -9.28 -11.32 3.80
N ALA A 53 -10.32 -10.81 3.11
CA ALA A 53 -11.59 -11.51 2.99
C ALA A 53 -11.60 -12.54 1.84
N VAL A 54 -11.04 -12.18 0.67
CA VAL A 54 -11.14 -13.00 -0.55
C VAL A 54 -9.96 -13.95 -0.71
N PHE A 55 -8.76 -13.54 -0.26
CA PHE A 55 -7.50 -14.27 -0.44
C PHE A 55 -6.90 -14.75 0.88
N ARG A 56 -7.73 -14.99 1.88
CA ARG A 56 -7.30 -15.40 3.20
C ARG A 56 -6.45 -16.67 3.17
N GLU A 57 -6.96 -17.73 2.54
CA GLU A 57 -6.27 -19.03 2.49
C GLU A 57 -4.89 -18.95 1.81
N PRO A 58 -4.73 -18.35 0.61
CA PRO A 58 -3.41 -18.17 0.01
C PRO A 58 -2.45 -17.33 0.87
N ILE A 59 -2.93 -16.30 1.55
CA ILE A 59 -2.11 -15.45 2.41
C ILE A 59 -1.65 -16.22 3.65
N GLU A 60 -2.54 -16.98 4.28
CA GLU A 60 -2.21 -17.82 5.43
C GLU A 60 -1.22 -18.94 5.04
N ALA A 61 -1.37 -19.55 3.85
CA ALA A 61 -0.42 -20.53 3.34
C ALA A 61 0.99 -19.90 3.13
N MET A 62 1.05 -18.73 2.50
CA MET A 62 2.33 -18.00 2.32
C MET A 62 2.94 -17.60 3.67
N ALA A 63 2.14 -17.13 4.61
CA ALA A 63 2.59 -16.79 5.95
C ALA A 63 3.16 -18.02 6.68
N GLY A 64 2.51 -19.18 6.55
CA GLY A 64 2.99 -20.43 7.12
C GLY A 64 4.31 -20.90 6.53
N GLU A 65 4.51 -20.77 5.22
CA GLU A 65 5.82 -21.06 4.60
C GLU A 65 6.91 -20.08 5.08
N LEU A 66 6.58 -18.79 5.21
CA LEU A 66 7.52 -17.80 5.73
C LEU A 66 7.88 -18.09 7.18
N GLN A 67 6.92 -18.49 8.02
CA GLN A 67 7.17 -18.90 9.42
C GLN A 67 8.15 -20.07 9.51
N LYS A 68 8.08 -21.05 8.61
CA LYS A 68 9.02 -22.18 8.58
C LYS A 68 10.43 -21.75 8.19
N LEU A 69 10.58 -20.70 7.39
CA LEU A 69 11.87 -20.20 6.94
C LEU A 69 12.53 -19.25 7.96
N LEU A 70 11.75 -18.59 8.84
CA LEU A 70 12.28 -17.65 9.83
C LEU A 70 13.40 -18.22 10.71
N PRO A 71 13.29 -19.45 11.30
CA PRO A 71 14.36 -20.01 12.12
C PRO A 71 15.67 -20.18 11.36
N THR A 72 15.60 -20.53 10.06
CA THR A 72 16.78 -20.73 9.22
C THR A 72 17.43 -19.42 8.77
N MET A 73 16.64 -18.36 8.62
CA MET A 73 17.14 -17.04 8.21
C MET A 73 17.77 -16.26 9.36
N PHE A 74 17.34 -16.52 10.59
CA PHE A 74 17.77 -15.82 11.79
C PHE A 74 18.50 -16.76 12.78
N ASP A 75 19.32 -17.70 12.26
CA ASP A 75 20.14 -18.60 13.08
C ASP A 75 20.98 -17.78 14.08
N GLY A 76 20.68 -17.96 15.36
CA GLY A 76 21.29 -17.24 16.48
C GLY A 76 20.44 -16.10 17.09
N ALA A 77 19.76 -15.27 16.31
CA ALA A 77 18.90 -14.22 16.86
C ALA A 77 17.56 -14.78 17.38
N HIS A 78 17.01 -15.80 16.71
CA HIS A 78 15.75 -16.45 17.11
C HIS A 78 15.85 -17.18 18.45
N GLN A 79 17.06 -17.68 18.83
CA GLN A 79 17.29 -18.35 20.11
C GLN A 79 17.33 -17.39 21.30
N GLN A 80 17.53 -16.08 21.05
CA GLN A 80 17.60 -15.06 22.10
C GLN A 80 16.23 -14.43 22.41
N LEU A 81 15.20 -14.66 21.55
CA LEU A 81 13.87 -14.14 21.76
C LEU A 81 13.10 -14.96 22.80
N SER A 82 12.38 -14.27 23.68
CA SER A 82 11.44 -14.90 24.60
C SER A 82 10.28 -15.56 23.84
N VAL A 83 9.61 -16.52 24.46
CA VAL A 83 8.44 -17.22 23.86
C VAL A 83 7.37 -16.23 23.43
N SER A 84 7.08 -15.23 24.27
CA SER A 84 6.07 -14.18 23.99
C SER A 84 6.43 -13.28 22.81
N GLU A 85 7.72 -13.00 22.60
CA GLU A 85 8.20 -12.22 21.45
C GLU A 85 8.07 -13.01 20.15
N ARG A 86 8.33 -14.32 20.19
CA ARG A 86 8.15 -15.20 19.02
C ARG A 86 6.69 -15.30 18.61
N GLU A 87 5.80 -15.56 19.56
CA GLU A 87 4.35 -15.61 19.32
C GLU A 87 3.84 -14.28 18.73
N ARG A 88 4.34 -13.15 19.22
CA ARG A 88 4.01 -11.84 18.71
C ARG A 88 4.51 -11.64 17.27
N LEU A 89 5.74 -12.03 16.97
CA LEU A 89 6.29 -11.96 15.61
C LEU A 89 5.49 -12.83 14.64
N GLU A 90 5.18 -14.06 15.01
CA GLU A 90 4.38 -14.98 14.21
C GLU A 90 2.99 -14.43 13.92
N ALA A 91 2.33 -13.81 14.91
CA ALA A 91 1.04 -13.19 14.77
C ALA A 91 1.04 -11.95 13.82
N LEU A 92 2.20 -11.30 13.64
CA LEU A 92 2.34 -10.14 12.77
C LEU A 92 2.56 -10.51 11.29
N ILE A 93 3.02 -11.72 10.98
CA ILE A 93 3.41 -12.10 9.61
C ILE A 93 2.26 -11.99 8.63
N ALA A 94 1.12 -12.63 8.91
CA ALA A 94 -0.02 -12.62 7.98
C ALA A 94 -0.61 -11.21 7.78
N PRO A 95 -0.83 -10.38 8.82
CA PRO A 95 -1.28 -8.99 8.63
C PRO A 95 -0.29 -8.11 7.86
N VAL A 96 1.02 -8.24 8.14
CA VAL A 96 2.04 -7.48 7.41
C VAL A 96 2.10 -7.92 5.95
N LEU A 97 2.01 -9.22 5.67
CA LEU A 97 1.98 -9.74 4.30
C LEU A 97 0.74 -9.23 3.54
N THR A 98 -0.43 -9.24 4.18
CA THR A 98 -1.66 -8.66 3.62
C THR A 98 -1.48 -7.17 3.33
N GLY A 99 -0.90 -6.44 4.27
CA GLY A 99 -0.59 -5.02 4.11
C GLY A 99 0.41 -4.74 2.98
N LEU A 100 1.42 -5.60 2.81
CA LEU A 100 2.40 -5.49 1.73
C LEU A 100 1.75 -5.70 0.36
N LEU A 101 0.89 -6.72 0.22
CA LEU A 101 0.12 -6.95 -1.00
C LEU A 101 -0.83 -5.79 -1.30
N ALA A 102 -1.50 -5.27 -0.28
CA ALA A 102 -2.36 -4.08 -0.42
C ALA A 102 -1.57 -2.84 -0.83
N ALA A 103 -0.37 -2.64 -0.26
CA ALA A 103 0.54 -1.56 -0.64
C ALA A 103 1.02 -1.68 -2.09
N LEU A 104 1.27 -2.88 -2.59
CA LEU A 104 1.57 -3.11 -4.01
C LEU A 104 0.41 -2.67 -4.91
N LEU A 105 -0.84 -3.03 -4.59
CA LEU A 105 -2.01 -2.58 -5.33
C LEU A 105 -2.18 -1.05 -5.25
N GLN A 106 -1.91 -0.45 -4.09
CA GLN A 106 -1.91 1.00 -3.89
C GLN A 106 -0.86 1.69 -4.78
N ILE A 107 0.37 1.17 -4.82
CA ILE A 107 1.44 1.66 -5.71
C ILE A 107 1.01 1.57 -7.16
N LEU A 108 0.49 0.43 -7.61
CA LEU A 108 0.01 0.25 -8.98
C LEU A 108 -1.10 1.22 -9.34
N SER A 109 -2.04 1.49 -8.42
CA SER A 109 -3.11 2.46 -8.63
C SER A 109 -2.58 3.90 -8.76
N LEU A 110 -1.62 4.28 -7.90
CA LEU A 110 -0.95 5.59 -7.97
C LEU A 110 -0.12 5.74 -9.24
N LEU A 111 0.66 4.72 -9.62
CA LEU A 111 1.43 4.74 -10.86
C LEU A 111 0.53 4.84 -12.10
N SER A 112 -0.61 4.13 -12.11
CA SER A 112 -1.60 4.23 -13.18
C SER A 112 -2.17 5.64 -13.28
N LEU A 113 -2.47 6.28 -12.15
CA LEU A 113 -2.92 7.67 -12.10
C LEU A 113 -1.84 8.63 -12.62
N ILE A 114 -0.60 8.48 -12.15
CA ILE A 114 0.53 9.32 -12.55
C ILE A 114 0.78 9.19 -14.05
N LEU A 115 0.79 7.97 -14.58
CA LEU A 115 0.98 7.71 -16.00
C LEU A 115 -0.15 8.32 -16.85
N GLY A 116 -1.38 8.14 -16.44
CA GLY A 116 -2.54 8.75 -17.11
C GLY A 116 -2.46 10.28 -17.12
N ARG A 117 -2.07 10.88 -15.99
CA ARG A 117 -1.89 12.33 -15.87
C ARG A 117 -0.70 12.84 -16.69
N TYR A 118 0.40 12.09 -16.71
CA TYR A 118 1.55 12.38 -17.56
C TYR A 118 1.18 12.42 -19.04
N TRP A 119 0.49 11.41 -19.56
CA TRP A 119 0.06 11.38 -20.96
C TRP A 119 -0.92 12.50 -21.29
N GLN A 120 -1.86 12.79 -20.39
CA GLN A 120 -2.77 13.94 -20.56
C GLN A 120 -1.98 15.25 -20.65
N ALA A 121 -0.97 15.43 -19.79
CA ALA A 121 -0.16 16.63 -19.82
C ALA A 121 0.69 16.74 -21.11
N VAL A 122 1.25 15.64 -21.59
CA VAL A 122 2.01 15.61 -22.85
C VAL A 122 1.16 16.05 -24.02
N LEU A 123 -0.12 15.67 -24.05
CA LEU A 123 -1.04 15.98 -25.15
C LEU A 123 -1.57 17.42 -25.09
N TYR A 124 -1.88 17.92 -23.88
CA TYR A 124 -2.64 19.18 -23.73
C TYR A 124 -1.83 20.31 -23.06
N ASN A 125 -0.80 20.00 -22.27
CA ASN A 125 0.02 20.98 -21.55
C ASN A 125 1.45 20.45 -21.34
N PRO A 126 2.29 20.47 -22.36
CA PRO A 126 3.66 19.95 -22.29
C PRO A 126 4.45 20.60 -21.15
N GLY A 127 5.07 19.77 -20.29
CA GLY A 127 5.84 20.20 -19.12
C GLY A 127 5.00 20.57 -17.86
N GLY A 128 3.67 20.60 -17.96
CA GLY A 128 2.77 20.90 -16.84
C GLY A 128 2.87 19.87 -15.73
N PHE A 129 2.87 18.58 -16.06
CA PHE A 129 2.96 17.49 -15.08
C PHE A 129 4.21 17.57 -14.20
N GLY A 130 5.40 17.84 -14.79
CA GLY A 130 6.63 17.93 -14.02
C GLY A 130 6.62 19.07 -12.98
N ARG A 131 5.90 20.17 -13.27
CA ARG A 131 5.69 21.26 -12.31
C ARG A 131 4.70 20.85 -11.21
N GLU A 132 3.59 20.20 -11.59
CA GLU A 132 2.59 19.69 -10.64
C GLU A 132 3.20 18.66 -9.70
N PHE A 133 3.99 17.72 -10.22
CA PHE A 133 4.60 16.65 -9.44
C PHE A 133 5.67 17.17 -8.48
N ARG A 134 6.54 18.08 -8.94
CA ARG A 134 7.54 18.75 -8.08
C ARG A 134 6.94 19.69 -7.04
N ALA A 135 5.71 20.16 -7.24
CA ALA A 135 4.98 20.94 -6.24
C ALA A 135 4.36 20.06 -5.14
N LEU A 136 4.44 18.73 -5.28
CA LEU A 136 3.96 17.79 -4.27
C LEU A 136 4.84 17.90 -3.03
N ARG A 137 4.25 18.41 -1.95
CA ARG A 137 4.93 18.50 -0.66
C ARG A 137 3.96 18.03 0.42
N LEU A 138 4.36 17.04 1.19
CA LEU A 138 3.60 16.61 2.35
C LEU A 138 3.83 17.61 3.48
N PRO A 139 2.78 18.28 4.00
CA PRO A 139 2.89 19.09 5.20
C PRO A 139 3.39 18.25 6.37
N LEU A 140 4.20 18.85 7.23
CA LEU A 140 4.80 18.17 8.37
C LEU A 140 3.79 17.36 9.22
N PRO A 141 2.59 17.88 9.57
CA PRO A 141 1.63 17.11 10.36
C PRO A 141 1.13 15.85 9.63
N GLN A 142 1.00 15.89 8.31
CA GLN A 142 0.59 14.72 7.52
C GLN A 142 1.72 13.68 7.45
N ALA A 143 2.95 14.11 7.28
CA ALA A 143 4.12 13.23 7.30
C ALA A 143 4.27 12.56 8.68
N LEU A 144 4.10 13.32 9.76
CA LEU A 144 4.14 12.78 11.13
C LEU A 144 3.00 11.79 11.39
N LEU A 145 1.79 12.06 10.89
CA LEU A 145 0.66 11.13 11.00
C LEU A 145 0.96 9.79 10.30
N LEU A 146 1.53 9.84 9.09
CA LEU A 146 1.92 8.64 8.35
C LEU A 146 3.05 7.87 9.05
N LEU A 147 4.05 8.58 9.57
CA LEU A 147 5.13 7.97 10.37
C LEU A 147 4.59 7.34 11.64
N ALA A 148 3.66 8.01 12.34
CA ALA A 148 3.02 7.46 13.51
C ALA A 148 2.23 6.18 13.16
N GLY A 149 1.45 6.18 12.08
CA GLY A 149 0.74 5.00 11.60
C GLY A 149 1.70 3.83 11.28
N MET A 150 2.83 4.14 10.66
CA MET A 150 3.87 3.17 10.33
C MET A 150 4.53 2.57 11.58
N MET A 151 4.85 3.39 12.59
CA MET A 151 5.56 2.95 13.80
C MET A 151 4.63 2.32 14.83
N LEU A 152 3.43 2.87 15.01
CA LEU A 152 2.50 2.42 16.03
C LEU A 152 1.62 1.26 15.57
N GLY A 153 1.41 1.09 14.26
CA GLY A 153 0.56 0.03 13.73
C GLY A 153 0.81 -1.34 14.34
N PRO A 154 2.05 -1.88 14.31
CA PRO A 154 2.36 -3.20 14.89
C PRO A 154 2.21 -3.26 16.42
N ASN A 155 2.27 -2.11 17.10
CA ASN A 155 2.17 -2.03 18.56
C ASN A 155 0.73 -1.95 19.06
N LEU A 156 -0.18 -1.44 18.24
CA LEU A 156 -1.61 -1.28 18.58
C LEU A 156 -2.40 -2.58 18.34
N GLY A 157 -1.88 -3.50 17.55
CA GLY A 157 -2.49 -4.82 17.33
C GLY A 157 -2.04 -5.47 16.01
N PRO A 158 -2.14 -6.81 15.93
CA PRO A 158 -1.66 -7.53 14.75
C PRO A 158 -2.34 -7.06 13.45
N GLN A 159 -3.64 -6.80 13.48
CA GLN A 159 -4.38 -6.34 12.30
C GLN A 159 -3.94 -4.94 11.83
N LEU A 160 -3.51 -4.07 12.75
CA LEU A 160 -3.03 -2.73 12.44
C LEU A 160 -1.58 -2.72 11.92
N ALA A 161 -0.88 -3.84 12.01
CA ALA A 161 0.46 -3.99 11.43
C ALA A 161 0.46 -3.78 9.89
N MET A 162 -0.67 -4.01 9.20
CA MET A 162 -0.82 -3.68 7.78
C MET A 162 -0.67 -2.18 7.47
N LEU A 163 -0.82 -1.29 8.47
CA LEU A 163 -0.61 0.16 8.28
C LEU A 163 0.85 0.49 7.96
N THR A 164 1.79 -0.30 8.44
CA THR A 164 3.22 -0.06 8.21
C THR A 164 3.55 0.04 6.72
N PRO A 165 3.29 -0.97 5.87
CA PRO A 165 3.53 -0.85 4.44
C PRO A 165 2.60 0.17 3.75
N LEU A 166 1.35 0.31 4.17
CA LEU A 166 0.41 1.25 3.55
C LEU A 166 0.79 2.72 3.74
N CYS A 167 1.24 3.10 4.94
CA CYS A 167 1.69 4.46 5.24
C CYS A 167 3.05 4.78 4.60
N SER A 168 3.88 3.76 4.31
CA SER A 168 5.17 3.96 3.64
C SER A 168 5.01 4.43 2.18
N VAL A 169 3.93 4.03 1.49
CA VAL A 169 3.71 4.37 0.07
C VAL A 169 3.61 5.88 -0.18
N PRO A 170 2.75 6.66 0.51
CA PRO A 170 2.72 8.12 0.33
C PRO A 170 4.04 8.81 0.66
N LEU A 171 4.76 8.32 1.68
CA LEU A 171 6.07 8.85 2.05
C LEU A 171 7.10 8.61 0.95
N LEU A 172 7.09 7.42 0.34
CA LEU A 172 7.94 7.09 -0.80
C LEU A 172 7.68 8.03 -1.99
N PHE A 173 6.41 8.21 -2.38
CA PHE A 173 6.06 9.12 -3.49
C PHE A 173 6.41 10.58 -3.20
N ALA A 174 6.22 11.03 -1.96
CA ALA A 174 6.64 12.37 -1.54
C ALA A 174 8.16 12.53 -1.59
N GLY A 175 8.92 11.50 -1.21
CA GLY A 175 10.38 11.49 -1.30
C GLY A 175 10.91 11.53 -2.74
N ILE A 176 10.23 10.85 -3.68
CA ILE A 176 10.59 10.87 -5.10
C ILE A 176 10.30 12.24 -5.74
N ALA A 177 9.31 12.99 -5.22
CA ALA A 177 8.90 14.28 -5.76
C ALA A 177 9.82 15.45 -5.31
N LEU A 178 10.70 15.24 -4.33
CA LEU A 178 11.67 16.24 -3.83
C LEU A 178 12.84 16.38 -4.79
#